data_0554e9558ecc4f7d933c9b2683b48898
#
_entry.id   0554e9558ecc4f7d933c9b2683b48898
#
_cell.length_a   1.000
_cell.length_b   1.000
_cell.length_c   1.000
_cell.angle_alpha   90.00
_cell.angle_beta   90.00
_cell.angle_gamma   90.00
#
_symmetry.space_group_name_H-M   'P 1'
#
loop_
_entity.id
_entity.type
_entity.pdbx_description
1 polymer ?
#
loop_
_entity_poly.entity_id
_entity_poly.type
_entity_poly.pdbx_seq_one_letter_code
_entity_poly.pdbx_strand_id
1 'polypeptide(L)'
;MGIIYNTSMKPGKDELVSAWLVKQEFFTSKREPNLQLVGGFRLEDPAGKVGIEFRFYADNADLSDVVYHVPLTYREAPLKGAQQYLIGTSEHGILGTRYIYDALGDPVFTAQVAALADGTAVAQHRYESFTEEPRVQRRGELAGKKLEVVRKPVVGGQEPEGIIGFWENALGQELRGLVLRTA
;
A
#
# COMPACT_ATOMS: atom_id res chain seq x y z
N MET A 1 8.79 11.41 11.09
CA MET A 1 7.59 10.63 11.49
C MET A 1 6.33 11.30 10.96
N GLY A 2 5.51 10.54 10.20
CA GLY A 2 4.33 11.06 9.53
C GLY A 2 3.16 11.32 10.47
N ILE A 3 2.56 12.50 10.35
CA ILE A 3 1.35 12.88 11.10
C ILE A 3 0.13 12.39 10.34
N ILE A 4 -0.78 11.71 11.04
CA ILE A 4 -2.11 11.36 10.52
C ILE A 4 -3.06 12.48 10.90
N TYR A 5 -3.67 13.10 9.90
CA TYR A 5 -4.67 14.15 10.10
C TYR A 5 -6.07 13.54 10.12
N ASN A 6 -6.86 13.91 11.13
CA ASN A 6 -8.28 13.58 11.16
C ASN A 6 -9.06 14.54 10.25
N THR A 7 -9.15 14.20 8.97
CA THR A 7 -9.80 15.02 7.94
C THR A 7 -10.37 14.15 6.82
N SER A 8 -11.26 14.72 6.02
CA SER A 8 -11.83 14.08 4.85
C SER A 8 -10.98 14.33 3.60
N MET A 9 -11.01 13.36 2.69
CA MET A 9 -10.51 13.48 1.32
C MET A 9 -11.66 13.31 0.34
N LYS A 10 -11.74 14.19 -0.68
CA LYS A 10 -12.78 14.12 -1.72
C LYS A 10 -12.16 14.26 -3.12
N PRO A 11 -12.34 13.27 -4.02
CA PRO A 11 -12.90 11.93 -3.76
C PRO A 11 -12.08 11.14 -2.74
N GLY A 12 -12.69 10.13 -2.12
CA GLY A 12 -12.04 9.26 -1.16
C GLY A 12 -10.98 8.35 -1.81
N LYS A 13 -10.00 7.90 -1.03
CA LYS A 13 -8.94 6.99 -1.51
C LYS A 13 -9.52 5.71 -2.10
N ASP A 14 -10.48 5.11 -1.43
CA ASP A 14 -11.07 3.82 -1.84
C ASP A 14 -11.91 3.97 -3.12
N GLU A 15 -12.58 5.11 -3.31
CA GLU A 15 -13.28 5.46 -4.54
C GLU A 15 -12.31 5.59 -5.72
N LEU A 16 -11.20 6.30 -5.54
CA LEU A 16 -10.16 6.44 -6.57
C LEU A 16 -9.50 5.11 -6.90
N VAL A 17 -9.18 4.30 -5.89
CA VAL A 17 -8.58 2.98 -6.07
C VAL A 17 -9.55 2.05 -6.80
N SER A 18 -10.84 2.04 -6.46
CA SER A 18 -11.85 1.23 -7.17
C SER A 18 -11.90 1.55 -8.66
N ALA A 19 -11.98 2.84 -9.01
CA ALA A 19 -12.04 3.28 -10.41
C ALA A 19 -10.75 2.99 -11.21
N TRP A 20 -9.61 2.95 -10.53
CA TRP A 20 -8.31 2.64 -11.12
C TRP A 20 -8.09 1.13 -11.23
N LEU A 21 -8.46 0.36 -10.21
CA LEU A 21 -8.16 -1.08 -10.09
C LEU A 21 -8.77 -1.89 -11.22
N VAL A 22 -9.99 -1.56 -11.68
CA VAL A 22 -10.66 -2.25 -12.79
C VAL A 22 -9.91 -2.19 -14.12
N LYS A 23 -8.96 -1.27 -14.25
CA LYS A 23 -8.14 -1.09 -15.46
C LYS A 23 -6.80 -1.84 -15.37
N GLN A 24 -6.54 -2.52 -14.25
CA GLN A 24 -5.27 -3.19 -14.02
C GLN A 24 -5.33 -4.65 -14.43
N GLU A 25 -4.27 -5.14 -15.07
CA GLU A 25 -4.16 -6.53 -15.53
C GLU A 25 -4.26 -7.56 -14.39
N PHE A 26 -3.84 -7.18 -13.18
CA PHE A 26 -3.91 -8.07 -12.01
C PHE A 26 -5.30 -8.12 -11.36
N PHE A 27 -6.24 -7.24 -11.75
CA PHE A 27 -7.63 -7.30 -11.28
C PHE A 27 -8.37 -8.42 -12.01
N THR A 28 -8.89 -9.39 -11.27
CA THR A 28 -9.47 -10.62 -11.85
C THR A 28 -10.98 -10.73 -11.70
N SER A 29 -11.61 -9.88 -10.90
CA SER A 29 -13.07 -9.86 -10.78
C SER A 29 -13.71 -9.40 -12.09
N LYS A 30 -14.85 -10.02 -12.44
CA LYS A 30 -15.68 -9.63 -13.60
C LYS A 30 -16.80 -8.67 -13.22
N ARG A 31 -16.90 -8.32 -11.95
CA ARG A 31 -17.93 -7.43 -11.40
C ARG A 31 -17.32 -6.07 -11.07
N GLU A 32 -18.16 -5.07 -10.97
CA GLU A 32 -17.76 -3.79 -10.41
C GLU A 32 -17.28 -4.00 -8.97
N PRO A 33 -16.08 -3.53 -8.60
CA PRO A 33 -15.51 -3.81 -7.29
C PRO A 33 -16.30 -3.13 -6.17
N ASN A 34 -16.45 -3.84 -5.06
CA ASN A 34 -16.93 -3.32 -3.79
C ASN A 34 -15.81 -3.48 -2.76
N LEU A 35 -14.84 -2.59 -2.82
CA LEU A 35 -13.61 -2.70 -2.04
C LEU A 35 -13.82 -2.38 -0.58
N GLN A 36 -13.33 -3.28 0.27
CA GLN A 36 -13.19 -3.08 1.71
C GLN A 36 -11.70 -3.08 2.07
N LEU A 37 -11.27 -2.03 2.76
CA LEU A 37 -9.90 -1.96 3.27
C LEU A 37 -9.76 -2.90 4.48
N VAL A 38 -9.00 -3.98 4.32
CA VAL A 38 -8.88 -5.07 5.30
C VAL A 38 -7.52 -5.10 6.00
N GLY A 39 -6.57 -4.28 5.58
CA GLY A 39 -5.25 -4.21 6.19
C GLY A 39 -4.40 -3.09 5.62
N GLY A 40 -3.21 -2.92 6.16
CA GLY A 40 -2.25 -1.96 5.65
C GLY A 40 -1.30 -1.43 6.72
N PHE A 41 -0.26 -0.77 6.25
CA PHE A 41 0.75 -0.09 7.06
C PHE A 41 1.31 1.10 6.29
N ARG A 42 2.19 1.85 6.89
CA ARG A 42 2.84 3.01 6.26
C ARG A 42 4.36 2.87 6.31
N LEU A 43 5.03 3.54 5.39
CA LEU A 43 6.44 3.89 5.53
C LEU A 43 6.56 5.40 5.58
N GLU A 44 7.67 5.86 6.12
CA GLU A 44 7.95 7.28 6.21
C GLU A 44 8.91 7.73 5.11
N ASP A 45 8.60 8.87 4.51
CA ASP A 45 9.58 9.64 3.76
C ASP A 45 10.42 10.45 4.75
N PRO A 46 11.75 10.25 4.84
CA PRO A 46 12.61 11.04 5.72
C PRO A 46 12.54 12.54 5.43
N ALA A 47 12.22 12.94 4.21
CA ALA A 47 12.02 14.35 3.84
C ALA A 47 10.65 14.90 4.24
N GLY A 48 9.71 14.03 4.66
CA GLY A 48 8.37 14.41 5.10
C GLY A 48 7.45 14.95 3.99
N LYS A 49 7.80 14.73 2.71
CA LYS A 49 7.08 15.30 1.55
C LYS A 49 6.11 14.34 0.89
N VAL A 50 6.34 13.03 1.05
CA VAL A 50 5.59 11.98 0.39
C VAL A 50 4.95 11.07 1.43
N GLY A 51 3.62 10.98 1.43
CA GLY A 51 2.94 9.95 2.20
C GLY A 51 3.06 8.60 1.48
N ILE A 52 3.32 7.52 2.22
CA ILE A 52 3.45 6.17 1.67
C ILE A 52 2.54 5.25 2.47
N GLU A 53 1.55 4.65 1.81
CA GLU A 53 0.64 3.67 2.42
C GLU A 53 0.62 2.37 1.64
N PHE A 54 0.73 1.26 2.34
CA PHE A 54 0.43 -0.07 1.83
C PHE A 54 -1.01 -0.41 2.21
N ARG A 55 -1.85 -0.69 1.22
CA ARG A 55 -3.29 -0.89 1.43
C ARG A 55 -3.71 -2.24 0.87
N PHE A 56 -4.45 -3.00 1.68
CA PHE A 56 -4.95 -4.32 1.30
C PHE A 56 -6.47 -4.26 1.24
N TYR A 57 -7.02 -4.64 0.07
CA TYR A 57 -8.44 -4.57 -0.20
C TYR A 57 -9.01 -5.96 -0.48
N ALA A 58 -10.04 -6.35 0.24
CA ALA A 58 -10.93 -7.41 -0.18
C ALA A 58 -11.99 -6.84 -1.13
N ASP A 59 -12.44 -7.64 -2.11
CA ASP A 59 -13.54 -7.26 -2.98
C ASP A 59 -14.81 -8.03 -2.60
N ASN A 60 -15.73 -7.35 -1.93
CA ASN A 60 -16.99 -7.94 -1.48
C ASN A 60 -17.99 -8.21 -2.64
N ALA A 61 -17.70 -7.72 -3.85
CA ALA A 61 -18.49 -8.06 -5.05
C ALA A 61 -18.10 -9.44 -5.59
N ASP A 62 -16.90 -9.93 -5.27
CA ASP A 62 -16.42 -11.25 -5.62
C ASP A 62 -16.36 -12.12 -4.35
N LEU A 63 -16.95 -13.31 -4.42
CA LEU A 63 -16.91 -14.28 -3.31
C LEU A 63 -15.55 -14.99 -3.18
N SER A 64 -14.54 -14.53 -3.91
CA SER A 64 -13.17 -15.04 -3.80
C SER A 64 -12.48 -14.43 -2.58
N ASP A 65 -11.59 -15.21 -1.95
CA ASP A 65 -10.73 -14.73 -0.84
C ASP A 65 -9.54 -13.89 -1.34
N VAL A 66 -9.65 -13.32 -2.54
CA VAL A 66 -8.58 -12.52 -3.15
C VAL A 66 -8.46 -11.18 -2.42
N VAL A 67 -7.24 -10.87 -2.02
CA VAL A 67 -6.87 -9.56 -1.50
C VAL A 67 -6.00 -8.84 -2.52
N TYR A 68 -6.36 -7.60 -2.85
CA TYR A 68 -5.59 -6.73 -3.73
C TYR A 68 -4.69 -5.82 -2.91
N HIS A 69 -3.39 -5.88 -3.17
CA HIS A 69 -2.41 -5.01 -2.56
C HIS A 69 -2.11 -3.82 -3.48
N VAL A 70 -2.50 -2.63 -3.02
CA VAL A 70 -2.33 -1.37 -3.74
C VAL A 70 -1.55 -0.40 -2.87
N PRO A 71 -0.21 -0.39 -2.97
CA PRO A 71 0.58 0.64 -2.31
C PRO A 71 0.37 1.99 -3.01
N LEU A 72 0.20 3.04 -2.20
CA LEU A 72 -0.07 4.39 -2.66
C LEU A 72 1.00 5.37 -2.20
N THR A 73 1.28 6.37 -3.04
CA THR A 73 1.97 7.58 -2.60
C THR A 73 1.09 8.81 -2.77
N TYR A 74 1.29 9.77 -1.87
CA TYR A 74 0.54 11.04 -1.82
C TYR A 74 1.52 12.19 -1.93
N ARG A 75 1.30 13.08 -2.92
CA ARG A 75 2.16 14.22 -3.17
C ARG A 75 1.37 15.53 -3.23
N GLU A 76 2.00 16.64 -2.87
CA GLU A 76 1.42 17.99 -2.99
C GLU A 76 1.48 18.54 -4.41
N ALA A 77 2.31 17.95 -5.28
CA ALA A 77 2.48 18.35 -6.67
C ALA A 77 2.60 17.13 -7.59
N PRO A 78 2.30 17.28 -8.88
CA PRO A 78 2.47 16.21 -9.86
C PRO A 78 3.90 15.69 -9.91
N LEU A 79 4.05 14.37 -9.98
CA LEU A 79 5.34 13.71 -10.18
C LEU A 79 5.65 13.64 -11.66
N LYS A 80 6.70 14.35 -12.09
CA LYS A 80 7.11 14.38 -13.50
C LYS A 80 7.50 12.98 -13.99
N GLY A 81 6.96 12.59 -15.12
CA GLY A 81 7.26 11.30 -15.76
C GLY A 81 6.50 10.11 -15.17
N ALA A 82 5.58 10.32 -14.21
CA ALA A 82 4.81 9.25 -13.57
C ALA A 82 3.31 9.29 -13.89
N GLN A 83 2.90 9.92 -14.99
CA GLN A 83 1.50 10.08 -15.36
C GLN A 83 0.75 8.73 -15.49
N GLN A 84 1.43 7.71 -16.00
CA GLN A 84 0.85 6.36 -16.14
C GLN A 84 0.55 5.69 -14.79
N TYR A 85 1.15 6.17 -13.70
CA TYR A 85 0.92 5.68 -12.35
C TYR A 85 -0.08 6.53 -11.55
N LEU A 86 -0.57 7.63 -12.13
CA LEU A 86 -1.52 8.50 -11.46
C LEU A 86 -2.87 7.77 -11.32
N ILE A 87 -3.29 7.56 -10.08
CA ILE A 87 -4.60 7.01 -9.74
C ILE A 87 -5.67 8.10 -9.78
N GLY A 88 -5.32 9.28 -9.25
CA GLY A 88 -6.21 10.45 -9.28
C GLY A 88 -5.73 11.56 -8.34
N THR A 89 -6.58 12.57 -8.23
CA THR A 89 -6.37 13.68 -7.29
C THR A 89 -7.48 13.71 -6.26
N SER A 90 -7.17 14.21 -5.07
CA SER A 90 -8.14 14.36 -3.99
C SER A 90 -7.87 15.63 -3.21
N GLU A 91 -8.94 16.32 -2.81
CA GLU A 91 -8.85 17.49 -1.93
C GLU A 91 -8.80 17.01 -0.48
N HIS A 92 -7.68 17.26 0.18
CA HIS A 92 -7.48 16.98 1.59
C HIS A 92 -7.84 18.24 2.41
N GLY A 93 -8.76 18.11 3.35
CA GLY A 93 -9.34 19.26 4.07
C GLY A 93 -8.33 20.17 4.80
N ILE A 94 -7.11 19.69 5.06
CA ILE A 94 -6.03 20.47 5.72
C ILE A 94 -4.88 20.75 4.76
N LEU A 95 -4.51 19.76 3.94
CA LEU A 95 -3.28 19.80 3.14
C LEU A 95 -3.51 20.23 1.67
N GLY A 96 -4.76 20.55 1.29
CA GLY A 96 -5.11 20.92 -0.09
C GLY A 96 -5.05 19.72 -1.05
N THR A 97 -4.90 19.99 -2.34
CA THR A 97 -4.87 18.97 -3.39
C THR A 97 -3.75 17.97 -3.16
N ARG A 98 -4.07 16.68 -3.26
CA ARG A 98 -3.13 15.57 -3.22
C ARG A 98 -3.18 14.77 -4.51
N TYR A 99 -2.02 14.52 -5.06
CA TYR A 99 -1.83 13.64 -6.23
C TYR A 99 -1.53 12.24 -5.71
N ILE A 100 -2.40 11.29 -6.04
CA ILE A 100 -2.34 9.92 -5.54
C ILE A 100 -1.85 9.03 -6.67
N TYR A 101 -0.75 8.32 -6.41
CA TYR A 101 -0.11 7.44 -7.38
C TYR A 101 -0.15 5.98 -6.91
N ASP A 102 -0.20 5.06 -7.84
CA ASP A 102 0.35 3.73 -7.62
C ASP A 102 1.85 3.91 -7.29
N ALA A 103 2.22 3.47 -6.10
CA ALA A 103 3.54 3.76 -5.53
C ALA A 103 4.72 3.22 -6.38
N LEU A 104 4.47 2.26 -7.29
CA LEU A 104 5.51 1.71 -8.16
C LEU A 104 6.13 2.77 -9.09
N GLY A 105 5.40 3.85 -9.37
CA GLY A 105 5.92 4.97 -10.16
C GLY A 105 6.73 5.99 -9.36
N ASP A 106 6.85 5.81 -8.05
CA ASP A 106 7.43 6.82 -7.16
C ASP A 106 8.83 6.40 -6.65
N PRO A 107 9.89 7.17 -6.97
CA PRO A 107 11.24 6.84 -6.53
C PRO A 107 11.41 6.88 -5.00
N VAL A 108 10.59 7.69 -4.27
CA VAL A 108 10.62 7.72 -2.81
C VAL A 108 10.10 6.40 -2.24
N PHE A 109 9.05 5.84 -2.82
CA PHE A 109 8.56 4.50 -2.46
C PHE A 109 9.66 3.44 -2.65
N THR A 110 10.30 3.43 -3.81
CA THR A 110 11.39 2.49 -4.11
C THR A 110 12.52 2.58 -3.09
N ALA A 111 12.93 3.81 -2.74
CA ALA A 111 13.98 4.04 -1.73
C ALA A 111 13.55 3.55 -0.33
N GLN A 112 12.30 3.79 0.07
CA GLN A 112 11.81 3.37 1.37
C GLN A 112 11.56 1.86 1.46
N VAL A 113 11.19 1.19 0.36
CA VAL A 113 11.14 -0.27 0.29
C VAL A 113 12.54 -0.87 0.44
N ALA A 114 13.55 -0.29 -0.18
CA ALA A 114 14.95 -0.71 0.01
C ALA A 114 15.40 -0.52 1.47
N ALA A 115 15.10 0.63 2.08
CA ALA A 115 15.41 0.90 3.48
C ALA A 115 14.69 -0.07 4.45
N LEU A 116 13.46 -0.47 4.14
CA LEU A 116 12.75 -1.51 4.89
C LEU A 116 13.44 -2.88 4.75
N ALA A 117 13.86 -3.23 3.54
CA ALA A 117 14.63 -4.45 3.28
C ALA A 117 15.96 -4.48 4.04
N ASP A 118 16.67 -3.36 4.07
CA ASP A 118 17.94 -3.20 4.80
C ASP A 118 17.76 -3.12 6.33
N GLY A 119 16.52 -2.91 6.81
CA GLY A 119 16.21 -2.74 8.24
C GLY A 119 16.54 -1.35 8.77
N THR A 120 16.79 -0.37 7.90
CA THR A 120 17.02 1.04 8.26
C THR A 120 15.72 1.86 8.31
N ALA A 121 14.62 1.34 7.74
CA ALA A 121 13.28 1.84 7.94
C ALA A 121 12.42 0.78 8.63
N VAL A 122 11.40 1.23 9.37
CA VAL A 122 10.41 0.38 10.03
C VAL A 122 9.01 0.72 9.57
N ALA A 123 8.17 -0.30 9.46
CA ALA A 123 6.76 -0.10 9.17
C ALA A 123 6.07 0.66 10.30
N GLN A 124 5.15 1.55 9.92
CA GLN A 124 4.39 2.37 10.85
C GLN A 124 2.92 1.97 10.85
N HIS A 125 2.28 2.11 12.00
CA HIS A 125 0.87 1.84 12.17
C HIS A 125 0.02 2.72 11.25
N ARG A 126 -1.05 2.15 10.68
CA ARG A 126 -1.85 2.84 9.65
C ARG A 126 -2.64 4.04 10.20
N TYR A 127 -3.14 3.95 11.42
CA TYR A 127 -4.03 4.94 12.03
C TYR A 127 -3.41 5.77 13.14
N GLU A 128 -2.25 5.36 13.66
CA GLU A 128 -1.60 6.02 14.78
C GLU A 128 -0.31 6.67 14.33
N SER A 129 -0.18 7.98 14.62
CA SER A 129 1.06 8.70 14.36
C SER A 129 2.16 8.21 15.31
N PHE A 130 3.38 8.17 14.83
CA PHE A 130 4.58 7.84 15.62
C PHE A 130 4.58 6.43 16.24
N THR A 131 3.77 5.52 15.73
CA THR A 131 3.63 4.16 16.25
C THR A 131 4.14 3.15 15.21
N GLU A 132 5.07 2.29 15.61
CA GLU A 132 5.58 1.21 14.77
C GLU A 132 4.51 0.13 14.56
N GLU A 133 4.61 -0.59 13.43
CA GLU A 133 3.74 -1.72 13.10
C GLU A 133 4.54 -3.04 13.16
N PRO A 134 4.65 -3.67 14.34
CA PRO A 134 5.49 -4.85 14.53
C PRO A 134 4.98 -6.12 13.82
N ARG A 135 3.73 -6.10 13.32
CA ARG A 135 3.15 -7.21 12.54
C ARG A 135 3.75 -7.31 11.14
N VAL A 136 4.36 -6.23 10.64
CA VAL A 136 5.13 -6.26 9.40
C VAL A 136 6.53 -6.80 9.68
N GLN A 137 6.89 -7.90 9.03
CA GLN A 137 8.10 -8.64 9.35
C GLN A 137 8.96 -8.89 8.12
N ARG A 138 10.26 -8.87 8.30
CA ARG A 138 11.24 -9.30 7.30
C ARG A 138 11.42 -10.81 7.38
N ARG A 139 11.47 -11.45 6.22
CA ARG A 139 11.77 -12.88 6.09
C ARG A 139 12.99 -13.07 5.21
N GLY A 140 14.04 -13.66 5.76
CA GLY A 140 15.31 -13.92 5.06
C GLY A 140 16.25 -12.73 5.02
N GLU A 141 17.33 -12.89 4.25
CA GLU A 141 18.35 -11.86 4.04
C GLU A 141 17.94 -10.96 2.89
N LEU A 142 17.50 -9.74 3.20
CA LEU A 142 16.94 -8.81 2.21
C LEU A 142 17.87 -7.65 1.87
N ALA A 143 18.94 -7.43 2.64
CA ALA A 143 19.85 -6.31 2.45
C ALA A 143 20.43 -6.28 1.04
N GLY A 144 20.32 -5.14 0.38
CA GLY A 144 20.78 -4.95 -1.00
C GLY A 144 19.95 -5.64 -2.07
N LYS A 145 18.87 -6.37 -1.71
CA LYS A 145 18.00 -7.02 -2.68
C LYS A 145 16.90 -6.08 -3.18
N LYS A 146 16.60 -6.17 -4.45
CA LYS A 146 15.43 -5.53 -5.02
C LYS A 146 14.17 -6.30 -4.62
N LEU A 147 13.17 -5.58 -4.14
CA LEU A 147 11.87 -6.16 -3.81
C LEU A 147 10.81 -5.71 -4.83
N GLU A 148 9.90 -6.64 -5.13
CA GLU A 148 8.73 -6.40 -5.99
C GLU A 148 7.44 -6.50 -5.18
N VAL A 149 6.46 -5.69 -5.56
CA VAL A 149 5.13 -5.71 -4.94
C VAL A 149 4.36 -6.96 -5.35
N VAL A 150 3.87 -7.70 -4.37
CA VAL A 150 2.94 -8.81 -4.59
C VAL A 150 1.53 -8.24 -4.62
N ARG A 151 0.95 -8.12 -5.82
CA ARG A 151 -0.37 -7.49 -6.04
C ARG A 151 -1.55 -8.27 -5.47
N LYS A 152 -1.42 -9.60 -5.40
CA LYS A 152 -2.40 -10.52 -4.80
C LYS A 152 -1.68 -11.41 -3.79
N PRO A 153 -1.46 -10.92 -2.56
CA PRO A 153 -0.83 -11.72 -1.53
C PRO A 153 -1.74 -12.90 -1.13
N VAL A 154 -1.11 -14.03 -0.85
CA VAL A 154 -1.78 -15.25 -0.39
C VAL A 154 -1.35 -15.58 1.03
N VAL A 155 -2.23 -16.27 1.77
CA VAL A 155 -1.97 -16.68 3.14
C VAL A 155 -0.96 -17.82 3.18
N GLY A 156 0.05 -17.67 4.03
CA GLY A 156 1.04 -18.72 4.27
C GLY A 156 1.94 -18.96 3.08
N GLY A 157 2.61 -20.10 3.10
CA GLY A 157 3.46 -20.58 2.01
C GLY A 157 4.93 -20.68 2.39
N GLN A 158 5.63 -21.64 1.78
CA GLN A 158 7.10 -21.70 1.74
C GLN A 158 7.56 -20.75 0.63
N GLU A 159 7.43 -19.47 0.90
CA GLU A 159 7.59 -18.43 -0.10
C GLU A 159 9.02 -17.91 -0.15
N PRO A 160 9.41 -17.24 -1.24
CA PRO A 160 10.68 -16.54 -1.31
C PRO A 160 10.84 -15.54 -0.17
N GLU A 161 12.05 -15.07 0.02
CA GLU A 161 12.37 -14.02 0.97
C GLU A 161 11.65 -12.71 0.63
N GLY A 162 11.29 -11.93 1.66
CA GLY A 162 10.59 -10.68 1.45
C GLY A 162 9.99 -10.09 2.71
N ILE A 163 9.00 -9.24 2.54
CA ILE A 163 8.25 -8.60 3.62
C ILE A 163 6.90 -9.28 3.78
N ILE A 164 6.61 -9.71 4.99
CA ILE A 164 5.32 -10.26 5.41
C ILE A 164 4.45 -9.11 5.89
N GLY A 165 3.27 -8.96 5.28
CA GLY A 165 2.22 -8.08 5.76
C GLY A 165 1.08 -8.87 6.39
N PHE A 166 0.02 -8.15 6.78
CA PHE A 166 -1.15 -8.73 7.44
C PHE A 166 -2.44 -8.03 6.99
N TRP A 167 -3.53 -8.76 7.03
CA TRP A 167 -4.89 -8.27 6.77
C TRP A 167 -5.90 -9.11 7.54
N GLU A 168 -7.15 -8.66 7.59
CA GLU A 168 -8.24 -9.39 8.23
C GLU A 168 -9.16 -10.02 7.18
N ASN A 169 -9.62 -11.24 7.44
CA ASN A 169 -10.67 -11.86 6.64
C ASN A 169 -12.07 -11.39 7.08
N ALA A 170 -13.11 -11.85 6.40
CA ALA A 170 -14.51 -11.52 6.72
C ALA A 170 -14.96 -11.95 8.13
N LEU A 171 -14.22 -12.85 8.78
CA LEU A 171 -14.48 -13.31 10.15
C LEU A 171 -13.67 -12.53 11.20
N GLY A 172 -12.93 -11.50 10.81
CA GLY A 172 -12.05 -10.73 11.69
C GLY A 172 -10.77 -11.47 12.12
N GLN A 173 -10.40 -12.54 11.44
CA GLN A 173 -9.18 -13.27 11.72
C GLN A 173 -8.01 -12.62 10.99
N GLU A 174 -6.90 -12.39 11.70
CA GLU A 174 -5.67 -11.90 11.09
C GLU A 174 -5.05 -12.99 10.21
N LEU A 175 -4.81 -12.62 8.97
CA LEU A 175 -4.10 -13.43 7.98
C LEU A 175 -2.78 -12.74 7.66
N ARG A 176 -1.77 -13.52 7.28
CA ARG A 176 -0.42 -13.04 6.95
C ARG A 176 0.08 -13.65 5.66
N GLY A 177 0.78 -12.86 4.87
CA GLY A 177 1.37 -13.31 3.62
C GLY A 177 2.44 -12.37 3.10
N LEU A 178 3.11 -12.80 2.06
CA LEU A 178 4.18 -12.04 1.42
C LEU A 178 3.58 -10.87 0.63
N VAL A 179 3.96 -9.64 0.96
CA VAL A 179 3.47 -8.42 0.31
C VAL A 179 4.53 -7.74 -0.55
N LEU A 180 5.81 -7.97 -0.24
CA LEU A 180 6.95 -7.66 -1.09
C LEU A 180 7.83 -8.89 -1.15
N ARG A 181 8.29 -9.28 -2.33
CA ARG A 181 9.17 -10.43 -2.54
C ARG A 181 10.48 -10.02 -3.20
N THR A 182 11.53 -10.82 -3.03
CA THR A 182 12.75 -10.68 -3.83
C THR A 182 12.45 -10.91 -5.30
N ALA A 183 13.01 -10.04 -6.16
CA ALA A 183 12.85 -10.08 -7.61
C ALA A 183 13.57 -11.29 -8.24
#